data_d95e4020c271b711d2a60a903741e70c
#
_entry.id   d95e4020c271b711d2a60a903741e70c
#
_cell.length_a   1.000
_cell.length_b   1.000
_cell.length_c   1.000
_cell.angle_alpha   90.00
_cell.angle_beta   90.00
_cell.angle_gamma   90.00
#
_symmetry.space_group_name_H-M   'P 1'
#
loop_
_entity.id
_entity.type
_entity.pdbx_description
1 polymer ?
#
loop_
_entity_poly.entity_id
_entity_poly.type
_entity_poly.pdbx_seq_one_letter_code
_entity_poly.pdbx_strand_id
1 'polypeptide(L)'
;MGKVTQEQQVIEVLREKGGYATLRSLNQLVNVSNWTTKTPDASIRRIVQNSKYIFKIRPGLWALEEYRDYVLAKFDLMPGDRKSEERFTHGYYQGLLVEIGKYQHHLTYIPPQDKNRLFIDRPLSEITDSTELPPFTHEDLLRKARTVDVVWLNERSMPLGFYEVEHTTDIKNSLTKFYELQDFNAGFYIVADVSRKKEFEDKLHVSMFAPIEKRVVFLDYDRVVHTYEGLKLVDGSIW
;
A
#
# COMPACT_ATOMS: atom_id res chain seq x y z
N MET A 1 38.97 13.04 9.18
CA MET A 1 37.59 12.90 8.69
C MET A 1 36.78 12.23 9.80
N GLY A 2 35.75 12.89 10.32
CA GLY A 2 34.89 12.31 11.35
C GLY A 2 34.14 11.09 10.82
N LYS A 3 33.97 10.07 11.66
CA LYS A 3 33.24 8.85 11.33
C LYS A 3 31.77 9.21 11.06
N VAL A 4 31.27 8.99 9.83
CA VAL A 4 29.86 9.22 9.47
C VAL A 4 28.96 8.34 10.33
N THR A 5 27.99 8.92 11.00
CA THR A 5 27.07 8.16 11.87
C THR A 5 26.03 7.39 11.05
N GLN A 6 25.42 6.36 11.65
CA GLN A 6 24.33 5.61 11.00
C GLN A 6 23.15 6.54 10.59
N GLU A 7 22.79 7.50 11.46
CA GLU A 7 21.76 8.50 11.17
C GLU A 7 22.14 9.38 9.96
N GLN A 8 23.39 9.85 9.88
CA GLN A 8 23.86 10.62 8.74
C GLN A 8 23.79 9.85 7.44
N GLN A 9 24.09 8.53 7.45
CA GLN A 9 23.97 7.69 6.26
C GLN A 9 22.50 7.55 5.79
N VAL A 10 21.56 7.41 6.71
CA VAL A 10 20.12 7.38 6.38
C VAL A 10 19.65 8.73 5.82
N ILE A 11 20.06 9.84 6.43
CA ILE A 11 19.74 11.19 5.97
C ILE A 11 20.29 11.44 4.57
N GLU A 12 21.52 11.00 4.27
CA GLU A 12 22.14 11.14 2.96
C GLU A 12 21.34 10.42 1.87
N VAL A 13 20.94 9.17 2.12
CA VAL A 13 20.07 8.42 1.18
C VAL A 13 18.73 9.10 0.97
N LEU A 14 18.10 9.63 2.03
CA LEU A 14 16.86 10.42 1.88
C LEU A 14 17.10 11.65 1.00
N ARG A 15 18.22 12.34 1.18
CA ARG A 15 18.60 13.52 0.39
C ARG A 15 18.81 13.19 -1.08
N GLU A 16 19.54 12.12 -1.37
CA GLU A 16 19.76 11.58 -2.72
C GLU A 16 18.46 11.17 -3.43
N LYS A 17 17.46 10.74 -2.64
CA LYS A 17 16.11 10.39 -3.13
C LYS A 17 15.17 11.59 -3.26
N GLY A 18 15.64 12.81 -3.11
CA GLY A 18 14.82 14.01 -3.24
C GLY A 18 14.04 14.36 -1.96
N GLY A 19 14.51 13.91 -0.80
CA GLY A 19 14.00 14.29 0.51
C GLY A 19 13.04 13.29 1.15
N TYR A 20 12.65 12.22 0.47
CA TYR A 20 11.73 11.20 1.00
C TYR A 20 11.99 9.80 0.42
N ALA A 21 11.63 8.77 1.17
CA ALA A 21 11.73 7.37 0.73
C ALA A 21 10.83 6.45 1.57
N THR A 22 10.51 5.28 1.00
CA THR A 22 9.93 4.20 1.79
C THR A 22 11.00 3.58 2.69
N LEU A 23 10.57 3.00 3.82
CA LEU A 23 11.50 2.27 4.68
C LEU A 23 12.16 1.10 3.92
N ARG A 24 11.41 0.46 3.03
CA ARG A 24 11.95 -0.59 2.13
C ARG A 24 13.09 -0.05 1.28
N SER A 25 12.93 1.10 0.63
CA SER A 25 14.01 1.72 -0.17
C SER A 25 15.22 2.07 0.70
N LEU A 26 15.00 2.56 1.92
CA LEU A 26 16.11 2.85 2.85
C LEU A 26 16.86 1.58 3.23
N ASN A 27 16.18 0.48 3.55
CA ASN A 27 16.80 -0.81 3.87
C ASN A 27 17.66 -1.35 2.72
N GLN A 28 17.30 -1.01 1.47
CA GLN A 28 18.06 -1.44 0.27
C GLN A 28 19.26 -0.55 -0.06
N LEU A 29 19.14 0.75 0.17
CA LEU A 29 20.09 1.74 -0.35
C LEU A 29 21.10 2.22 0.69
N VAL A 30 20.75 2.17 1.98
CA VAL A 30 21.70 2.55 3.04
C VAL A 30 22.85 1.55 3.09
N ASN A 31 24.07 2.06 2.94
CA ASN A 31 25.25 1.22 3.05
C ASN A 31 25.51 0.82 4.52
N VAL A 32 25.11 -0.38 4.86
CA VAL A 32 25.23 -0.95 6.22
C VAL A 32 26.49 -1.79 6.44
N SER A 33 27.39 -1.89 5.45
CA SER A 33 28.57 -2.76 5.50
C SER A 33 29.49 -2.50 6.70
N ASN A 34 29.55 -1.26 7.17
CA ASN A 34 30.35 -0.84 8.30
C ASN A 34 29.59 -0.79 9.63
N TRP A 35 28.35 -1.27 9.66
CA TRP A 35 27.55 -1.28 10.88
C TRP A 35 27.86 -2.52 11.71
N THR A 36 27.96 -2.36 13.03
CA THR A 36 28.23 -3.48 13.96
C THR A 36 26.97 -4.24 14.36
N THR A 37 25.77 -3.72 13.98
CA THR A 37 24.49 -4.36 14.31
C THR A 37 24.25 -5.62 13.48
N LYS A 38 23.62 -6.62 14.08
CA LYS A 38 23.16 -7.84 13.38
C LYS A 38 21.81 -7.65 12.66
N THR A 39 21.13 -6.55 12.95
CA THR A 39 19.79 -6.23 12.41
C THR A 39 19.77 -4.80 11.87
N PRO A 40 20.42 -4.54 10.72
CA PRO A 40 20.52 -3.19 10.16
C PRO A 40 19.15 -2.59 9.84
N ASP A 41 18.20 -3.37 9.32
CA ASP A 41 16.85 -2.91 9.00
C ASP A 41 16.11 -2.39 10.24
N ALA A 42 16.23 -3.07 11.38
CA ALA A 42 15.66 -2.61 12.64
C ALA A 42 16.33 -1.31 13.14
N SER A 43 17.64 -1.17 12.87
CA SER A 43 18.38 0.06 13.20
C SER A 43 17.93 1.24 12.31
N ILE A 44 17.75 1.03 11.00
CA ILE A 44 17.22 2.04 10.08
C ILE A 44 15.82 2.45 10.52
N ARG A 45 14.93 1.47 10.80
CA ARG A 45 13.58 1.75 11.33
C ARG A 45 13.62 2.62 12.58
N ARG A 46 14.47 2.28 13.55
CA ARG A 46 14.63 3.06 14.78
C ARG A 46 15.13 4.47 14.50
N ILE A 47 16.06 4.65 13.55
CA ILE A 47 16.57 5.97 13.16
C ILE A 47 15.45 6.83 12.60
N VAL A 48 14.69 6.36 11.60
CA VAL A 48 13.61 7.16 11.01
C VAL A 48 12.50 7.49 12.01
N GLN A 49 12.27 6.64 13.01
CA GLN A 49 11.25 6.86 14.04
C GLN A 49 11.67 7.88 15.12
N ASN A 50 12.97 8.01 15.41
CA ASN A 50 13.46 8.79 16.53
C ASN A 50 14.27 10.02 16.12
N SER A 51 14.67 10.13 14.86
CA SER A 51 15.41 11.29 14.38
C SER A 51 14.55 12.54 14.35
N LYS A 52 15.06 13.64 14.91
CA LYS A 52 14.44 14.96 14.81
C LYS A 52 14.50 15.60 13.42
N TYR A 53 15.30 15.02 12.53
CA TYR A 53 15.48 15.50 11.16
C TYR A 53 14.58 14.77 10.15
N ILE A 54 13.79 13.77 10.61
CA ILE A 54 12.96 12.92 9.77
C ILE A 54 11.54 12.91 10.32
N PHE A 55 10.55 13.04 9.45
CA PHE A 55 9.14 12.91 9.82
C PHE A 55 8.45 11.83 9.01
N LYS A 56 7.38 11.30 9.57
CA LYS A 56 6.54 10.30 8.92
C LYS A 56 5.45 10.97 8.09
N ILE A 57 5.40 10.67 6.79
CA ILE A 57 4.30 11.09 5.90
C ILE A 57 3.10 10.14 6.08
N ARG A 58 3.35 8.84 5.96
CA ARG A 58 2.43 7.73 6.20
C ARG A 58 3.22 6.55 6.80
N PRO A 59 2.54 5.52 7.37
CA PRO A 59 3.24 4.30 7.75
C PRO A 59 4.12 3.79 6.60
N GLY A 60 5.39 3.54 6.87
CA GLY A 60 6.36 3.08 5.87
C GLY A 60 6.94 4.14 4.93
N LEU A 61 6.46 5.40 4.94
CA LEU A 61 6.95 6.50 4.10
C LEU A 61 7.48 7.66 4.96
N TRP A 62 8.73 8.03 4.76
CA TRP A 62 9.47 8.97 5.59
C TRP A 62 10.10 10.09 4.75
N ALA A 63 10.23 11.28 5.33
CA ALA A 63 10.86 12.42 4.66
C ALA A 63 11.74 13.22 5.63
N LEU A 64 12.66 14.00 5.05
CA LEU A 64 13.49 14.95 5.80
C LEU A 64 12.69 16.20 6.18
N GLU A 65 12.89 16.69 7.40
CA GLU A 65 12.28 17.93 7.88
C GLU A 65 12.64 19.13 7.00
N GLU A 66 13.87 19.20 6.51
CA GLU A 66 14.33 20.28 5.61
C GLU A 66 13.60 20.29 4.25
N TYR A 67 12.93 19.20 3.85
CA TYR A 67 12.13 19.07 2.63
C TYR A 67 10.62 19.10 2.91
N ARG A 68 10.19 19.37 4.15
CA ARG A 68 8.78 19.24 4.59
C ARG A 68 7.81 19.94 3.65
N ASP A 69 7.99 21.23 3.43
CA ASP A 69 7.07 22.02 2.60
C ASP A 69 7.03 21.52 1.15
N TYR A 70 8.20 21.19 0.59
CA TYR A 70 8.32 20.63 -0.76
C TYR A 70 7.59 19.29 -0.86
N VAL A 71 7.79 18.38 0.09
CA VAL A 71 7.21 17.04 0.08
C VAL A 71 5.70 17.09 0.29
N LEU A 72 5.22 17.91 1.22
CA LEU A 72 3.79 18.09 1.45
C LEU A 72 3.09 18.70 0.23
N ALA A 73 3.71 19.70 -0.41
CA ALA A 73 3.18 20.28 -1.65
C ALA A 73 3.17 19.26 -2.80
N LYS A 74 4.25 18.48 -2.95
CA LYS A 74 4.38 17.45 -4.00
C LYS A 74 3.29 16.37 -3.89
N PHE A 75 2.96 15.95 -2.67
CA PHE A 75 1.94 14.95 -2.42
C PHE A 75 0.54 15.53 -2.23
N ASP A 76 0.38 16.84 -2.42
CA ASP A 76 -0.89 17.56 -2.21
C ASP A 76 -1.44 17.34 -0.78
N LEU A 77 -0.54 17.31 0.21
CA LEU A 77 -0.85 17.08 1.62
C LEU A 77 -0.87 18.38 2.43
N MET A 78 -1.56 19.40 1.90
CA MET A 78 -1.66 20.68 2.60
C MET A 78 -2.50 20.55 3.88
N PRO A 79 -2.08 21.17 4.97
CA PRO A 79 -2.80 21.13 6.24
C PRO A 79 -4.27 21.55 6.07
N GLY A 80 -5.20 20.69 6.49
CA GLY A 80 -6.64 20.97 6.46
C GLY A 80 -7.38 20.53 5.20
N ASP A 81 -6.68 20.08 4.14
CA ASP A 81 -7.32 19.51 2.94
C ASP A 81 -7.53 18.00 3.07
N ARG A 82 -8.67 17.63 3.68
CA ARG A 82 -9.06 16.23 3.86
C ARG A 82 -9.19 15.45 2.55
N LYS A 83 -9.63 16.11 1.46
CA LYS A 83 -9.83 15.42 0.17
C LYS A 83 -8.52 15.02 -0.48
N SER A 84 -7.52 15.88 -0.41
CA SER A 84 -6.17 15.58 -0.89
C SER A 84 -5.51 14.51 -0.04
N GLU A 85 -5.66 14.58 1.27
CA GLU A 85 -5.17 13.55 2.19
C GLU A 85 -5.80 12.18 1.91
N GLU A 86 -7.12 12.13 1.70
CA GLU A 86 -7.84 10.93 1.32
C GLU A 86 -7.34 10.36 -0.01
N ARG A 87 -7.21 11.21 -1.04
CA ARG A 87 -6.73 10.82 -2.37
C ARG A 87 -5.33 10.23 -2.31
N PHE A 88 -4.41 10.89 -1.60
CA PHE A 88 -3.05 10.41 -1.43
C PHE A 88 -3.03 9.07 -0.67
N THR A 89 -3.74 8.99 0.47
CA THR A 89 -3.81 7.77 1.29
C THR A 89 -4.33 6.59 0.48
N HIS A 90 -5.42 6.79 -0.28
CA HIS A 90 -6.00 5.76 -1.13
C HIS A 90 -5.00 5.27 -2.19
N GLY A 91 -4.41 6.19 -2.98
CA GLY A 91 -3.41 5.85 -4.00
C GLY A 91 -2.17 5.17 -3.42
N TYR A 92 -1.73 5.59 -2.23
CA TYR A 92 -0.59 4.98 -1.55
C TYR A 92 -0.85 3.51 -1.19
N TYR A 93 -2.00 3.20 -0.58
CA TYR A 93 -2.32 1.81 -0.22
C TYR A 93 -2.68 0.94 -1.43
N GLN A 94 -3.35 1.48 -2.45
CA GLN A 94 -3.51 0.77 -3.73
C GLN A 94 -2.15 0.39 -4.32
N GLY A 95 -1.19 1.32 -4.34
CA GLY A 95 0.16 1.06 -4.84
C GLY A 95 0.91 0.00 -4.04
N LEU A 96 0.81 0.02 -2.70
CA LEU A 96 1.38 -1.04 -1.86
C LEU A 96 0.80 -2.41 -2.20
N LEU A 97 -0.53 -2.52 -2.37
CA LEU A 97 -1.20 -3.77 -2.72
C LEU A 97 -0.78 -4.27 -4.11
N VAL A 98 -0.63 -3.37 -5.09
CA VAL A 98 -0.13 -3.71 -6.42
C VAL A 98 1.30 -4.27 -6.34
N GLU A 99 2.20 -3.58 -5.66
CA GLU A 99 3.59 -4.02 -5.50
C GLU A 99 3.68 -5.37 -4.75
N ILE A 100 2.87 -5.57 -3.72
CA ILE A 100 2.81 -6.85 -2.99
C ILE A 100 2.31 -7.97 -3.91
N GLY A 101 1.24 -7.73 -4.67
CA GLY A 101 0.68 -8.72 -5.60
C GLY A 101 1.68 -9.14 -6.67
N LYS A 102 2.37 -8.18 -7.29
CA LYS A 102 3.42 -8.46 -8.27
C LYS A 102 4.59 -9.24 -7.69
N TYR A 103 5.01 -8.90 -6.48
CA TYR A 103 6.06 -9.65 -5.81
C TYR A 103 5.67 -11.11 -5.55
N GLN A 104 4.39 -11.36 -5.30
CA GLN A 104 3.83 -12.71 -5.14
C GLN A 104 3.49 -13.40 -6.47
N HIS A 105 3.93 -12.83 -7.60
CA HIS A 105 3.67 -13.33 -8.96
C HIS A 105 2.19 -13.37 -9.33
N HIS A 106 1.38 -12.47 -8.76
CA HIS A 106 0.00 -12.27 -9.16
C HIS A 106 -0.09 -11.17 -10.21
N LEU A 107 -0.99 -11.33 -11.18
CA LEU A 107 -1.39 -10.24 -12.06
C LEU A 107 -2.26 -9.27 -11.25
N THR A 108 -2.01 -7.97 -11.43
CA THR A 108 -2.69 -6.92 -10.66
C THR A 108 -3.54 -6.05 -11.57
N TYR A 109 -4.72 -5.71 -11.10
CA TYR A 109 -5.65 -4.80 -11.75
C TYR A 109 -6.01 -3.67 -10.82
N ILE A 110 -6.18 -2.47 -11.39
CA ILE A 110 -6.80 -1.30 -10.78
C ILE A 110 -7.87 -0.71 -11.69
N PRO A 111 -8.91 -0.03 -11.15
CA PRO A 111 -9.93 0.62 -11.97
C PRO A 111 -9.34 1.74 -12.86
N PRO A 112 -9.85 1.93 -14.09
CA PRO A 112 -9.36 2.98 -15.00
C PRO A 112 -9.42 4.40 -14.44
N GLN A 113 -10.38 4.70 -13.54
CA GLN A 113 -10.49 6.01 -12.90
C GLN A 113 -9.33 6.30 -11.94
N ASP A 114 -8.63 5.28 -11.44
CA ASP A 114 -7.53 5.40 -10.50
C ASP A 114 -6.15 5.39 -11.18
N LYS A 115 -6.09 5.14 -12.49
CA LYS A 115 -4.85 5.00 -13.27
C LYS A 115 -3.84 6.13 -13.08
N ASN A 116 -4.32 7.35 -12.88
CA ASN A 116 -3.49 8.55 -12.72
C ASN A 116 -3.20 8.89 -11.24
N ARG A 117 -3.72 8.13 -10.27
CA ARG A 117 -3.36 8.30 -8.86
C ARG A 117 -1.89 7.96 -8.67
N LEU A 118 -1.23 8.69 -7.80
CA LEU A 118 0.20 8.48 -7.54
C LEU A 118 0.41 7.48 -6.41
N PHE A 119 1.27 6.52 -6.68
CA PHE A 119 2.00 5.77 -5.67
C PHE A 119 3.40 6.34 -5.58
N ILE A 120 3.63 7.21 -4.60
CA ILE A 120 4.86 7.97 -4.42
C ILE A 120 5.12 8.84 -5.66
N ASP A 121 5.99 8.41 -6.59
CA ASP A 121 6.41 9.18 -7.76
C ASP A 121 5.82 8.69 -9.09
N ARG A 122 5.13 7.56 -9.08
CA ARG A 122 4.63 6.91 -10.30
C ARG A 122 3.11 6.80 -10.28
N PRO A 123 2.45 7.06 -11.41
CA PRO A 123 1.03 6.73 -11.55
C PRO A 123 0.79 5.23 -11.35
N LEU A 124 -0.35 4.87 -10.78
CA LEU A 124 -0.71 3.47 -10.57
C LEU A 124 -0.72 2.66 -11.88
N SER A 125 -1.06 3.29 -13.02
CA SER A 125 -1.02 2.65 -14.34
C SER A 125 0.37 2.18 -14.78
N GLU A 126 1.44 2.76 -14.21
CA GLU A 126 2.82 2.35 -14.54
C GLU A 126 3.31 1.19 -13.68
N ILE A 127 2.65 0.92 -12.58
CA ILE A 127 3.05 -0.14 -11.64
C ILE A 127 2.13 -1.35 -11.69
N THR A 128 0.85 -1.18 -12.10
CA THR A 128 -0.09 -2.29 -12.26
C THR A 128 0.13 -3.05 -13.58
N ASP A 129 -0.30 -4.30 -13.64
CA ASP A 129 -0.22 -5.08 -14.88
C ASP A 129 -1.33 -4.69 -15.86
N SER A 130 -2.50 -4.31 -15.36
CA SER A 130 -3.63 -3.89 -16.22
C SER A 130 -4.58 -2.92 -15.52
N THR A 131 -5.17 -2.04 -16.33
CA THR A 131 -6.37 -1.26 -16.01
C THR A 131 -7.61 -1.81 -16.70
N GLU A 132 -7.49 -2.95 -17.39
CA GLU A 132 -8.58 -3.69 -18.01
C GLU A 132 -8.69 -5.07 -17.36
N LEU A 133 -9.85 -5.38 -16.80
CA LEU A 133 -10.10 -6.66 -16.17
C LEU A 133 -10.50 -7.69 -17.22
N PRO A 134 -9.79 -8.84 -17.34
CA PRO A 134 -10.13 -9.87 -18.31
C PRO A 134 -11.54 -10.43 -18.03
N PRO A 135 -12.26 -10.89 -19.08
CA PRO A 135 -13.60 -11.45 -18.93
C PRO A 135 -13.52 -12.85 -18.29
N PHE A 136 -13.63 -12.93 -16.98
CA PHE A 136 -13.63 -14.20 -16.22
C PHE A 136 -15.05 -14.67 -15.81
N THR A 137 -16.09 -13.85 -16.09
CA THR A 137 -17.48 -14.11 -15.70
C THR A 137 -18.49 -13.34 -16.57
N HIS A 138 -19.77 -13.41 -16.21
CA HIS A 138 -20.84 -12.65 -16.83
C HIS A 138 -20.64 -11.14 -16.63
N GLU A 139 -21.09 -10.34 -17.60
CA GLU A 139 -20.83 -8.90 -17.65
C GLU A 139 -21.35 -8.13 -16.41
N ASP A 140 -22.47 -8.55 -15.82
CA ASP A 140 -23.02 -7.90 -14.63
C ASP A 140 -22.09 -8.01 -13.42
N LEU A 141 -21.50 -9.20 -13.19
CA LEU A 141 -20.53 -9.42 -12.12
C LEU A 141 -19.19 -8.79 -12.49
N LEU A 142 -18.80 -8.83 -13.75
CA LEU A 142 -17.57 -8.21 -14.23
C LEU A 142 -17.62 -6.68 -14.03
N ARG A 143 -18.76 -6.04 -14.27
CA ARG A 143 -18.94 -4.60 -13.96
C ARG A 143 -18.73 -4.29 -12.47
N LYS A 144 -19.16 -5.17 -11.57
CA LYS A 144 -18.90 -5.00 -10.13
C LYS A 144 -17.42 -5.18 -9.81
N ALA A 145 -16.80 -6.23 -10.31
CA ALA A 145 -15.38 -6.47 -10.11
C ALA A 145 -14.51 -5.30 -10.61
N ARG A 146 -14.88 -4.65 -11.73
CA ARG A 146 -14.19 -3.47 -12.28
C ARG A 146 -14.22 -2.24 -11.36
N THR A 147 -15.09 -2.20 -10.36
CA THR A 147 -15.16 -1.10 -9.39
C THR A 147 -14.36 -1.35 -8.12
N VAL A 148 -13.72 -2.51 -7.99
CA VAL A 148 -12.88 -2.86 -6.83
C VAL A 148 -11.52 -2.19 -6.95
N ASP A 149 -11.01 -1.62 -5.87
CA ASP A 149 -9.81 -0.79 -5.86
C ASP A 149 -8.54 -1.51 -6.32
N VAL A 150 -8.37 -2.77 -5.92
CA VAL A 150 -7.29 -3.64 -6.43
C VAL A 150 -7.81 -5.07 -6.54
N VAL A 151 -7.54 -5.74 -7.67
CA VAL A 151 -7.84 -7.16 -7.85
C VAL A 151 -6.54 -7.90 -8.15
N TRP A 152 -6.30 -8.98 -7.44
CA TRP A 152 -5.23 -9.92 -7.77
C TRP A 152 -5.79 -11.09 -8.55
N LEU A 153 -5.10 -11.44 -9.62
CA LEU A 153 -5.46 -12.55 -10.49
C LEU A 153 -4.32 -13.57 -10.52
N ASN A 154 -4.67 -14.84 -10.70
CA ASN A 154 -3.68 -15.88 -10.95
C ASN A 154 -3.23 -15.88 -12.42
N GLU A 155 -2.29 -16.77 -12.77
CA GLU A 155 -1.74 -16.92 -14.12
C GLU A 155 -2.84 -17.26 -15.20
N ARG A 156 -3.98 -17.76 -14.75
CA ARG A 156 -5.13 -18.06 -15.61
C ARG A 156 -6.15 -16.93 -15.67
N SER A 157 -5.77 -15.75 -15.17
CA SER A 157 -6.62 -14.56 -15.09
C SER A 157 -7.90 -14.73 -14.25
N MET A 158 -7.88 -15.66 -13.29
CA MET A 158 -9.00 -15.85 -12.34
C MET A 158 -8.75 -15.07 -11.06
N PRO A 159 -9.77 -14.46 -10.44
CA PRO A 159 -9.62 -13.68 -9.21
C PRO A 159 -9.08 -14.53 -8.05
N LEU A 160 -8.07 -14.02 -7.36
CA LEU A 160 -7.52 -14.55 -6.11
C LEU A 160 -7.92 -13.71 -4.91
N GLY A 161 -7.99 -12.38 -5.09
CA GLY A 161 -8.31 -11.46 -4.02
C GLY A 161 -8.90 -10.14 -4.54
N PHE A 162 -9.88 -9.64 -3.82
CA PHE A 162 -10.51 -8.34 -4.03
C PHE A 162 -10.19 -7.45 -2.83
N TYR A 163 -9.62 -6.29 -3.07
CA TYR A 163 -9.15 -5.35 -2.04
C TYR A 163 -9.86 -4.01 -2.19
N GLU A 164 -10.44 -3.50 -1.11
CA GLU A 164 -11.03 -2.16 -1.01
C GLU A 164 -10.26 -1.35 0.03
N VAL A 165 -9.81 -0.15 -0.36
CA VAL A 165 -9.08 0.77 0.50
C VAL A 165 -10.06 1.80 1.07
N GLU A 166 -10.37 1.67 2.35
CA GLU A 166 -11.40 2.46 3.03
C GLU A 166 -10.78 3.46 3.99
N HIS A 167 -10.66 4.71 3.55
CA HIS A 167 -10.15 5.79 4.41
C HIS A 167 -11.29 6.49 5.17
N THR A 168 -12.24 7.09 4.44
CA THR A 168 -13.38 7.82 5.02
C THR A 168 -14.73 7.33 4.51
N THR A 169 -14.73 6.50 3.47
CA THR A 169 -15.94 5.99 2.82
C THR A 169 -16.67 4.94 3.65
N ASP A 170 -17.90 4.63 3.30
CA ASP A 170 -18.72 3.66 4.03
C ASP A 170 -18.31 2.21 3.70
N ILE A 171 -17.71 1.52 4.65
CA ILE A 171 -17.32 0.10 4.57
C ILE A 171 -18.47 -0.79 4.08
N LYS A 172 -19.73 -0.43 4.35
CA LYS A 172 -20.89 -1.18 3.87
C LYS A 172 -20.94 -1.27 2.34
N ASN A 173 -20.52 -0.23 1.64
CA ASN A 173 -20.49 -0.23 0.17
C ASN A 173 -19.52 -1.29 -0.36
N SER A 174 -18.35 -1.42 0.25
CA SER A 174 -17.36 -2.43 -0.11
C SER A 174 -17.80 -3.83 0.24
N LEU A 175 -18.43 -4.02 1.41
CA LEU A 175 -19.06 -5.30 1.77
C LEU A 175 -20.17 -5.69 0.78
N THR A 176 -20.92 -4.72 0.26
CA THR A 176 -21.95 -4.98 -0.77
C THR A 176 -21.33 -5.46 -2.08
N LYS A 177 -20.20 -4.85 -2.52
CA LYS A 177 -19.45 -5.35 -3.69
C LYS A 177 -18.98 -6.79 -3.47
N PHE A 178 -18.42 -7.08 -2.31
CA PHE A 178 -17.95 -8.44 -1.97
C PHE A 178 -19.10 -9.46 -1.92
N TYR A 179 -20.27 -9.06 -1.41
CA TYR A 179 -21.46 -9.91 -1.41
C TYR A 179 -21.89 -10.26 -2.85
N GLU A 180 -21.85 -9.31 -3.77
CA GLU A 180 -22.16 -9.57 -5.18
C GLU A 180 -21.11 -10.43 -5.89
N LEU A 181 -19.89 -10.50 -5.37
CA LEU A 181 -18.77 -11.31 -5.89
C LEU A 181 -18.56 -12.62 -5.10
N GLN A 182 -19.50 -13.01 -4.25
CA GLN A 182 -19.35 -14.12 -3.31
C GLN A 182 -19.14 -15.51 -3.94
N ASP A 183 -19.56 -15.68 -5.21
CA ASP A 183 -19.46 -16.97 -5.90
C ASP A 183 -18.03 -17.31 -6.36
N PHE A 184 -17.12 -16.34 -6.38
CA PHE A 184 -15.72 -16.59 -6.70
C PHE A 184 -14.97 -17.17 -5.51
N ASN A 185 -14.11 -18.15 -5.78
CA ASN A 185 -13.17 -18.68 -4.78
C ASN A 185 -11.99 -17.71 -4.58
N ALA A 186 -12.28 -16.51 -4.09
CA ALA A 186 -11.31 -15.44 -3.85
C ALA A 186 -11.42 -14.93 -2.40
N GLY A 187 -10.34 -14.33 -1.90
CA GLY A 187 -10.36 -13.59 -0.64
C GLY A 187 -10.96 -12.20 -0.82
N PHE A 188 -11.56 -11.67 0.24
CA PHE A 188 -12.09 -10.31 0.29
C PHE A 188 -11.38 -9.53 1.40
N TYR A 189 -10.87 -8.34 1.10
CA TYR A 189 -10.03 -7.60 2.03
C TYR A 189 -10.46 -6.14 2.11
N ILE A 190 -10.76 -5.68 3.34
CA ILE A 190 -10.93 -4.26 3.66
C ILE A 190 -9.62 -3.76 4.23
N VAL A 191 -9.03 -2.76 3.56
CA VAL A 191 -7.78 -2.11 3.96
C VAL A 191 -8.12 -0.74 4.54
N ALA A 192 -7.93 -0.55 5.84
CA ALA A 192 -8.31 0.68 6.53
C ALA A 192 -7.43 0.96 7.75
N ASP A 193 -7.58 2.14 8.34
CA ASP A 193 -6.98 2.45 9.63
C ASP A 193 -7.54 1.53 10.73
N VAL A 194 -6.70 1.13 11.68
CA VAL A 194 -7.08 0.22 12.77
C VAL A 194 -8.24 0.75 13.60
N SER A 195 -8.40 2.08 13.70
CA SER A 195 -9.53 2.71 14.41
C SER A 195 -10.89 2.36 13.81
N ARG A 196 -10.94 1.96 12.53
CA ARG A 196 -12.16 1.55 11.82
C ARG A 196 -12.52 0.07 11.99
N LYS A 197 -11.69 -0.69 12.70
CA LYS A 197 -11.90 -2.13 12.86
C LYS A 197 -13.25 -2.47 13.52
N LYS A 198 -13.64 -1.72 14.54
CA LYS A 198 -14.95 -1.91 15.19
C LYS A 198 -16.11 -1.61 14.24
N GLU A 199 -16.04 -0.54 13.47
CA GLU A 199 -17.04 -0.21 12.43
C GLU A 199 -17.17 -1.35 11.41
N PHE A 200 -16.04 -1.91 10.96
CA PHE A 200 -16.00 -3.05 10.06
C PHE A 200 -16.71 -4.27 10.66
N GLU A 201 -16.37 -4.65 11.91
CA GLU A 201 -16.96 -5.79 12.60
C GLU A 201 -18.47 -5.62 12.75
N ASP A 202 -18.93 -4.44 13.21
CA ASP A 202 -20.35 -4.13 13.40
C ASP A 202 -21.13 -4.23 12.07
N LYS A 203 -20.53 -3.80 10.95
CA LYS A 203 -21.18 -3.87 9.63
C LYS A 203 -21.16 -5.27 9.03
N LEU A 204 -20.07 -6.00 9.20
CA LEU A 204 -19.93 -7.36 8.68
C LEU A 204 -20.93 -8.33 9.31
N HIS A 205 -21.24 -8.17 10.61
CA HIS A 205 -22.20 -9.01 11.33
C HIS A 205 -23.68 -8.78 10.96
N VAL A 206 -23.98 -7.83 10.05
CA VAL A 206 -25.33 -7.70 9.52
C VAL A 206 -25.70 -8.95 8.72
N SER A 207 -26.89 -9.53 8.99
CA SER A 207 -27.35 -10.80 8.44
C SER A 207 -27.21 -10.93 6.92
N MET A 208 -27.30 -9.82 6.18
CA MET A 208 -27.09 -9.78 4.74
C MET A 208 -25.69 -10.28 4.33
N PHE A 209 -24.67 -10.06 5.15
CA PHE A 209 -23.29 -10.43 4.84
C PHE A 209 -22.87 -11.80 5.40
N ALA A 210 -23.76 -12.53 6.05
CA ALA A 210 -23.48 -13.86 6.58
C ALA A 210 -22.81 -14.82 5.56
N PRO A 211 -23.18 -14.81 4.25
CA PRO A 211 -22.53 -15.68 3.25
C PRO A 211 -21.04 -15.40 3.05
N ILE A 212 -20.58 -14.17 3.28
CA ILE A 212 -19.19 -13.76 3.07
C ILE A 212 -18.41 -13.54 4.37
N GLU A 213 -19.07 -13.55 5.53
CA GLU A 213 -18.50 -13.17 6.82
C GLU A 213 -17.14 -13.83 7.10
N LYS A 214 -17.03 -15.15 6.85
CA LYS A 214 -15.81 -15.91 7.11
C LYS A 214 -14.70 -15.69 6.07
N ARG A 215 -15.00 -14.98 4.99
CA ARG A 215 -14.09 -14.75 3.85
C ARG A 215 -13.59 -13.31 3.78
N VAL A 216 -14.19 -12.39 4.53
CA VAL A 216 -13.78 -10.99 4.57
C VAL A 216 -12.78 -10.77 5.69
N VAL A 217 -11.62 -10.23 5.33
CA VAL A 217 -10.52 -9.97 6.25
C VAL A 217 -10.27 -8.47 6.36
N PHE A 218 -10.16 -7.97 7.59
CA PHE A 218 -9.68 -6.62 7.86
C PHE A 218 -8.15 -6.59 7.87
N LEU A 219 -7.57 -5.76 7.02
CA LEU A 219 -6.14 -5.48 6.98
C LEU A 219 -5.92 -4.04 7.42
N ASP A 220 -5.35 -3.85 8.61
CA ASP A 220 -4.94 -2.51 9.01
C ASP A 220 -3.76 -2.00 8.16
N TYR A 221 -3.63 -0.70 8.09
CA TYR A 221 -2.59 -0.03 7.31
C TYR A 221 -1.17 -0.48 7.68
N ASP A 222 -0.89 -0.67 8.97
CA ASP A 222 0.43 -1.10 9.41
C ASP A 222 0.74 -2.53 8.94
N ARG A 223 -0.25 -3.41 8.92
CA ARG A 223 -0.09 -4.78 8.41
C ARG A 223 0.25 -4.79 6.91
N VAL A 224 -0.41 -3.97 6.11
CA VAL A 224 -0.09 -3.85 4.67
C VAL A 224 1.33 -3.35 4.49
N VAL A 225 1.72 -2.31 5.23
CA VAL A 225 3.08 -1.75 5.20
C VAL A 225 4.12 -2.78 5.64
N HIS A 226 3.88 -3.51 6.74
CA HIS A 226 4.77 -4.56 7.20
C HIS A 226 4.96 -5.68 6.16
N THR A 227 3.88 -6.06 5.48
CA THR A 227 3.96 -7.04 4.38
C THR A 227 4.85 -6.50 3.27
N TYR A 228 4.64 -5.25 2.83
CA TYR A 228 5.45 -4.62 1.79
C TYR A 228 6.93 -4.49 2.17
N GLU A 229 7.22 -4.08 3.40
CA GLU A 229 8.59 -3.93 3.90
C GLU A 229 9.31 -5.28 4.03
N GLY A 230 8.58 -6.34 4.34
CA GLY A 230 9.11 -7.70 4.45
C GLY A 230 9.42 -8.38 3.10
N LEU A 231 9.01 -7.77 1.98
CA LEU A 231 9.32 -8.28 0.65
C LEU A 231 10.84 -8.16 0.41
N LYS A 232 11.54 -9.27 0.39
CA LYS A 232 12.96 -9.31 0.00
C LYS A 232 13.05 -9.06 -1.50
N LEU A 233 14.04 -8.29 -1.96
CA LEU A 233 14.39 -8.32 -3.38
C LEU A 233 14.76 -9.76 -3.72
N VAL A 234 14.03 -10.40 -4.60
CA VAL A 234 14.58 -11.50 -5.38
C VAL A 234 15.57 -10.80 -6.30
N ASP A 235 16.86 -10.94 -5.96
CA ASP A 235 17.94 -10.48 -6.82
C ASP A 235 17.68 -11.11 -8.19
N GLY A 236 17.54 -10.29 -9.23
CA GLY A 236 17.24 -10.74 -10.60
C GLY A 236 18.38 -11.52 -11.27
N SER A 237 19.09 -12.33 -10.50
CA SER A 237 20.22 -13.17 -10.90
C SER A 237 19.97 -14.66 -10.64
N ILE A 238 18.79 -15.15 -11.07
CA ILE A 238 18.63 -16.60 -11.31
C ILE A 238 17.91 -16.76 -12.66
N TRP A 239 18.67 -16.52 -13.72
CA TRP A 239 18.58 -17.22 -15.03
C TRP A 239 19.91 -17.04 -15.74
#